data_f8729d939805780d0b6b77190094f057
#
_entry.id   f8729d939805780d0b6b77190094f057
#
_cell.length_a   1.000
_cell.length_b   1.000
_cell.length_c   1.000
_cell.angle_alpha   90.00
_cell.angle_beta   90.00
_cell.angle_gamma   90.00
#
_symmetry.space_group_name_H-M   'P 1'
#
loop_
_entity.id
_entity.type
_entity.pdbx_description
1 polymer ?
#
loop_
_entity_poly.entity_id
_entity_poly.type
_entity_poly.pdbx_seq_one_letter_code
_entity_poly.pdbx_strand_id
1 'polypeptide(L)'
;EKLAPQVLRGKQLFYDALDVRLARDGYLSCASCHADGGADGRVWDFTGFGEGLRRTISLRGRAGNGPLHWSANFDELQDFEGQIRDFAGGQGLMADGDFAFSTRSDPLGAPKAGVSPDLDALAAYMASLDRFAPSPWRNPDGTLGADAAAGKALFAARGCASCHGGADFDVAAGASPGDLVLHDVGTIKPSSGSRLGSALVGIDTPTLRDAWAAGAWLHDGSAGSIGDAIAAHNTGALGAEDLRRLAAYVREIGSEE
;
A
#
# COMPACT_ATOMS: atom_id res chain seq x y z
N GLU A 1 -18.88 -14.61 12.66
CA GLU A 1 -18.39 -15.46 11.57
C GLU A 1 -17.06 -16.09 11.98
N LYS A 2 -16.88 -17.41 11.78
CA LYS A 2 -15.62 -18.07 12.09
C LYS A 2 -14.66 -17.90 10.91
N LEU A 3 -13.48 -17.36 11.18
CA LEU A 3 -12.41 -17.35 10.19
C LEU A 3 -11.99 -18.79 9.82
N ALA A 4 -11.60 -19.00 8.57
CA ALA A 4 -10.97 -20.23 8.16
C ALA A 4 -9.69 -20.48 9.01
N PRO A 5 -9.33 -21.73 9.32
CA PRO A 5 -8.20 -22.02 10.22
C PRO A 5 -6.88 -21.36 9.81
N GLN A 6 -6.58 -21.33 8.53
CA GLN A 6 -5.38 -20.69 7.98
C GLN A 6 -5.41 -19.17 8.19
N VAL A 7 -6.55 -18.52 7.92
CA VAL A 7 -6.73 -17.06 8.14
C VAL A 7 -6.64 -16.73 9.61
N LEU A 8 -7.22 -17.56 10.49
CA LEU A 8 -7.11 -17.37 11.94
C LEU A 8 -5.64 -17.49 12.42
N ARG A 9 -4.91 -18.47 11.90
CA ARG A 9 -3.48 -18.62 12.20
C ARG A 9 -2.69 -17.38 11.73
N GLY A 10 -2.94 -16.91 10.52
CA GLY A 10 -2.30 -15.69 9.99
C GLY A 10 -2.64 -14.45 10.83
N LYS A 11 -3.89 -14.31 11.27
CA LYS A 11 -4.28 -13.24 12.18
C LYS A 11 -3.54 -13.29 13.49
N GLN A 12 -3.36 -14.48 14.08
CA GLN A 12 -2.58 -14.64 15.31
C GLN A 12 -1.13 -14.16 15.11
N LEU A 13 -0.47 -14.58 14.03
CA LEU A 13 0.88 -14.14 13.69
C LEU A 13 0.95 -12.63 13.48
N PHE A 14 -0.01 -12.05 12.77
CA PHE A 14 -0.06 -10.62 12.48
C PHE A 14 -0.08 -9.73 13.74
N TYR A 15 -0.69 -10.22 14.82
CA TYR A 15 -0.80 -9.50 16.10
C TYR A 15 0.22 -9.96 17.15
N ASP A 16 1.00 -11.01 16.89
CA ASP A 16 1.93 -11.56 17.87
C ASP A 16 3.24 -10.77 17.89
N ALA A 17 3.40 -9.92 18.90
CA ALA A 17 4.64 -9.19 19.13
C ALA A 17 5.68 -10.01 19.91
N LEU A 18 5.31 -11.16 20.48
CA LEU A 18 6.21 -11.97 21.33
C LEU A 18 6.88 -13.09 20.55
N ASP A 19 6.44 -13.40 19.34
CA ASP A 19 7.06 -14.42 18.50
C ASP A 19 8.40 -13.89 17.95
N VAL A 20 9.50 -14.41 18.49
CA VAL A 20 10.87 -14.02 18.08
C VAL A 20 11.18 -14.32 16.61
N ARG A 21 10.38 -15.16 15.96
CA ARG A 21 10.48 -15.39 14.52
C ARG A 21 10.04 -14.16 13.73
N LEU A 22 9.06 -13.39 14.25
CA LEU A 22 8.49 -12.21 13.61
C LEU A 22 9.24 -10.93 13.98
N ALA A 23 9.66 -10.79 15.24
CA ALA A 23 10.38 -9.60 15.70
C ALA A 23 11.30 -9.95 16.87
N ARG A 24 12.56 -9.53 16.79
CA ARG A 24 13.59 -9.88 17.78
C ARG A 24 13.27 -9.42 19.20
N ASP A 25 12.77 -8.22 19.35
CA ASP A 25 12.74 -7.52 20.64
C ASP A 25 11.40 -7.65 21.38
N GLY A 26 10.44 -8.42 20.84
CA GLY A 26 9.21 -8.80 21.54
C GLY A 26 8.21 -7.65 21.79
N TYR A 27 8.25 -6.56 21.01
CA TYR A 27 7.32 -5.43 21.11
C TYR A 27 6.75 -4.95 19.78
N LEU A 28 7.24 -5.47 18.66
CA LEU A 28 6.81 -5.11 17.32
C LEU A 28 6.02 -6.26 16.69
N SER A 29 4.88 -5.95 16.12
CA SER A 29 4.11 -6.84 15.23
C SER A 29 3.63 -6.08 14.01
N CYS A 30 3.12 -6.77 13.01
CA CYS A 30 2.52 -6.12 11.84
C CYS A 30 1.41 -5.13 12.24
N ALA A 31 0.63 -5.50 13.27
CA ALA A 31 -0.43 -4.66 13.82
C ALA A 31 0.08 -3.38 14.49
N SER A 32 1.37 -3.25 14.82
CA SER A 32 1.94 -2.02 15.40
C SER A 32 1.86 -0.83 14.42
N CYS A 33 1.98 -1.09 13.11
CA CYS A 33 1.83 -0.09 12.05
C CYS A 33 0.50 -0.24 11.32
N HIS A 34 -0.05 -1.45 11.25
CA HIS A 34 -1.26 -1.80 10.51
C HIS A 34 -2.40 -2.26 11.41
N ALA A 35 -2.70 -1.49 12.48
CA ALA A 35 -3.78 -1.82 13.41
C ALA A 35 -5.10 -2.05 12.66
N ASP A 36 -5.75 -3.18 12.94
CA ASP A 36 -6.99 -3.63 12.28
C ASP A 36 -6.90 -3.66 10.74
N GLY A 37 -5.70 -3.91 10.20
CA GLY A 37 -5.42 -3.88 8.76
C GLY A 37 -5.37 -2.47 8.17
N GLY A 38 -5.44 -1.42 8.98
CA GLY A 38 -5.35 -0.03 8.55
C GLY A 38 -3.91 0.48 8.41
N ALA A 39 -3.72 1.74 8.74
CA ALA A 39 -2.43 2.41 8.78
C ALA A 39 -2.31 3.28 10.04
N ASP A 40 -1.11 3.46 10.56
CA ASP A 40 -0.82 4.29 11.74
C ASP A 40 -0.76 5.79 11.44
N GLY A 41 -0.89 6.19 10.17
CA GLY A 41 -0.80 7.58 9.71
C GLY A 41 0.60 8.18 9.79
N ARG A 42 1.63 7.35 9.97
CA ARG A 42 3.03 7.80 10.14
C ARG A 42 3.84 7.63 8.86
N VAL A 43 4.97 8.32 8.85
CA VAL A 43 6.06 8.17 7.88
C VAL A 43 7.25 7.55 8.59
N TRP A 44 7.77 6.51 8.02
CA TRP A 44 8.92 5.76 8.52
C TRP A 44 10.12 5.96 7.61
N ASP A 45 11.30 5.99 8.19
CA ASP A 45 12.56 6.07 7.44
C ASP A 45 13.12 4.66 7.22
N PHE A 46 13.01 4.20 5.98
CA PHE A 46 13.55 2.93 5.50
C PHE A 46 14.84 3.08 4.71
N THR A 47 15.53 4.23 4.82
CA THR A 47 16.80 4.48 4.10
C THR A 47 17.85 3.40 4.40
N GLY A 48 17.92 2.94 5.67
CA GLY A 48 18.81 1.85 6.08
C GLY A 48 18.46 0.47 5.50
N PHE A 49 17.29 0.34 4.86
CA PHE A 49 16.77 -0.91 4.30
C PHE A 49 16.60 -0.84 2.77
N GLY A 50 17.32 0.09 2.11
CA GLY A 50 17.32 0.20 0.65
C GLY A 50 16.09 0.88 0.04
N GLU A 51 15.33 1.60 0.85
CA GLU A 51 14.18 2.42 0.48
C GLU A 51 14.44 3.90 0.82
N GLY A 52 13.46 4.64 1.27
CA GLY A 52 13.55 6.01 1.78
C GLY A 52 12.40 6.28 2.73
N LEU A 53 11.93 7.52 2.79
CA LEU A 53 10.74 7.84 3.57
C LEU A 53 9.50 7.19 2.97
N ARG A 54 8.74 6.46 3.78
CA ARG A 54 7.53 5.74 3.36
C ARG A 54 6.41 5.95 4.37
N ARG A 55 5.28 6.43 3.87
CA ARG A 55 4.04 6.47 4.63
C ARG A 55 3.44 5.07 4.71
N THR A 56 2.97 4.69 5.89
CA THR A 56 2.26 3.41 6.07
C THR A 56 1.01 3.36 5.17
N ILE A 57 0.85 2.27 4.44
CA ILE A 57 -0.30 2.01 3.55
C ILE A 57 -1.33 1.20 4.32
N SER A 58 -2.63 1.53 4.19
CA SER A 58 -3.71 0.65 4.67
C SER A 58 -3.67 -0.68 3.90
N LEU A 59 -3.86 -1.80 4.60
CA LEU A 59 -3.92 -3.12 3.99
C LEU A 59 -5.33 -3.51 3.55
N ARG A 60 -6.35 -2.74 3.97
CA ARG A 60 -7.76 -3.04 3.68
C ARG A 60 -8.04 -2.90 2.20
N GLY A 61 -8.75 -3.89 1.65
CA GLY A 61 -9.20 -3.89 0.28
C GLY A 61 -8.09 -4.10 -0.78
N ARG A 62 -6.85 -4.39 -0.35
CA ARG A 62 -5.69 -4.43 -1.27
C ARG A 62 -5.25 -5.82 -1.68
N ALA A 63 -6.06 -6.84 -1.42
CA ALA A 63 -5.71 -8.24 -1.68
C ALA A 63 -5.38 -8.57 -3.15
N GLY A 64 -5.80 -7.73 -4.09
CA GLY A 64 -5.51 -7.90 -5.52
C GLY A 64 -4.63 -6.80 -6.11
N ASN A 65 -4.14 -5.87 -5.30
CA ASN A 65 -3.39 -4.70 -5.75
C ASN A 65 -1.87 -4.93 -5.72
N GLY A 66 -1.40 -6.12 -6.13
CA GLY A 66 0.04 -6.32 -6.30
C GLY A 66 0.55 -5.63 -7.56
N PRO A 67 1.83 -5.29 -7.67
CA PRO A 67 2.91 -5.43 -6.68
C PRO A 67 2.75 -4.57 -5.43
N LEU A 68 3.51 -4.92 -4.39
CA LEU A 68 3.35 -4.33 -3.06
C LEU A 68 4.36 -3.22 -2.79
N HIS A 69 4.06 -2.39 -1.79
CA HIS A 69 4.78 -1.18 -1.41
C HIS A 69 4.65 -0.03 -2.42
N TRP A 70 5.08 1.16 -2.00
CA TRP A 70 5.14 2.35 -2.84
C TRP A 70 6.11 2.23 -4.01
N SER A 71 7.14 1.42 -3.85
CA SER A 71 8.18 1.18 -4.87
C SER A 71 7.93 -0.10 -5.67
N ALA A 72 6.84 -0.84 -5.39
CA ALA A 72 6.52 -2.10 -6.04
C ALA A 72 7.70 -3.09 -6.04
N ASN A 73 8.38 -3.19 -4.91
CA ASN A 73 9.56 -4.03 -4.75
C ASN A 73 9.24 -5.44 -4.23
N PHE A 74 7.94 -5.78 -4.04
CA PHE A 74 7.46 -7.11 -3.69
C PHE A 74 6.39 -7.56 -4.68
N ASP A 75 6.39 -8.83 -5.09
CA ASP A 75 5.40 -9.39 -6.02
C ASP A 75 4.46 -10.42 -5.37
N GLU A 76 4.76 -10.84 -4.14
CA GLU A 76 3.88 -11.70 -3.34
C GLU A 76 3.91 -11.29 -1.86
N LEU A 77 2.84 -11.64 -1.13
CA LEU A 77 2.76 -11.33 0.31
C LEU A 77 3.85 -12.05 1.12
N GLN A 78 4.36 -13.14 0.63
CA GLN A 78 5.43 -13.91 1.27
C GLN A 78 6.79 -13.21 1.19
N ASP A 79 6.96 -12.17 0.39
CA ASP A 79 8.17 -11.34 0.35
C ASP A 79 8.43 -10.61 1.67
N PHE A 80 7.40 -10.42 2.49
CA PHE A 80 7.53 -9.90 3.85
C PHE A 80 8.44 -10.75 4.75
N GLU A 81 8.78 -11.97 4.37
CA GLU A 81 9.81 -12.77 5.04
C GLU A 81 11.15 -12.01 5.12
N GLY A 82 11.53 -11.29 4.05
CA GLY A 82 12.71 -10.42 4.06
C GLY A 82 12.59 -9.30 5.09
N GLN A 83 11.44 -8.61 5.16
CA GLN A 83 11.24 -7.55 6.15
C GLN A 83 11.19 -8.08 7.59
N ILE A 84 10.63 -9.26 7.82
CA ILE A 84 10.65 -9.92 9.11
C ILE A 84 12.10 -10.11 9.58
N ARG A 85 12.98 -10.57 8.69
CA ARG A 85 14.39 -10.82 9.00
C ARG A 85 15.21 -9.54 9.13
N ASP A 86 15.08 -8.65 8.17
CA ASP A 86 15.95 -7.46 8.07
C ASP A 86 15.45 -6.31 8.94
N PHE A 87 14.19 -5.88 8.76
CA PHE A 87 13.64 -4.73 9.45
C PHE A 87 13.26 -5.04 10.90
N ALA A 88 12.51 -6.12 11.13
CA ALA A 88 12.09 -6.50 12.48
C ALA A 88 13.15 -7.30 13.24
N GLY A 89 14.21 -7.76 12.58
CA GLY A 89 15.29 -8.56 13.16
C GLY A 89 14.82 -9.92 13.67
N GLY A 90 13.68 -10.40 13.19
CA GLY A 90 13.14 -11.71 13.51
C GLY A 90 13.95 -12.84 12.88
N GLN A 91 13.70 -14.07 13.32
CA GLN A 91 14.37 -15.26 12.76
C GLN A 91 13.77 -15.70 11.42
N GLY A 92 12.60 -15.17 11.04
CA GLY A 92 11.83 -15.59 9.87
C GLY A 92 10.82 -16.69 10.19
N LEU A 93 9.82 -16.81 9.33
CA LEU A 93 8.82 -17.88 9.35
C LEU A 93 9.21 -19.05 8.43
N MET A 94 10.20 -18.86 7.57
CA MET A 94 10.79 -19.86 6.68
C MET A 94 12.09 -20.38 7.27
N ALA A 95 12.43 -21.65 7.08
CA ALA A 95 13.73 -22.18 7.46
C ALA A 95 14.85 -21.47 6.68
N ASP A 96 16.01 -21.27 7.30
CA ASP A 96 17.13 -20.53 6.67
C ASP A 96 17.58 -21.15 5.37
N GLY A 97 17.64 -22.49 5.29
CA GLY A 97 18.02 -23.19 4.07
C GLY A 97 17.01 -23.01 2.92
N ASP A 98 15.72 -22.90 3.26
CA ASP A 98 14.67 -22.63 2.27
C ASP A 98 14.69 -21.17 1.81
N PHE A 99 14.93 -20.24 2.72
CA PHE A 99 15.07 -18.82 2.41
C PHE A 99 16.29 -18.53 1.53
N ALA A 100 17.41 -19.16 1.83
CA ALA A 100 18.65 -19.02 1.05
C ALA A 100 18.65 -19.81 -0.26
N PHE A 101 17.60 -20.61 -0.54
CA PHE A 101 17.55 -21.44 -1.74
C PHE A 101 17.29 -20.60 -3.00
N SER A 102 18.19 -20.71 -3.99
CA SER A 102 18.10 -19.98 -5.25
C SER A 102 18.08 -18.45 -5.01
N THR A 103 17.05 -17.76 -5.47
CA THR A 103 16.85 -16.29 -5.33
C THR A 103 15.72 -15.94 -4.37
N ARG A 104 15.29 -16.83 -3.47
CA ARG A 104 14.21 -16.56 -2.53
C ARG A 104 14.52 -15.44 -1.54
N SER A 105 15.79 -15.22 -1.21
CA SER A 105 16.20 -14.07 -0.39
C SER A 105 16.00 -12.73 -1.08
N ASP A 106 15.83 -12.72 -2.39
CA ASP A 106 15.60 -11.49 -3.14
C ASP A 106 14.08 -11.20 -3.17
N PRO A 107 13.65 -9.94 -3.04
CA PRO A 107 12.23 -9.56 -3.01
C PRO A 107 11.44 -10.04 -4.24
N LEU A 108 11.94 -9.85 -5.45
CA LEU A 108 11.33 -10.30 -6.70
C LEU A 108 11.97 -11.60 -7.21
N GLY A 109 12.41 -12.46 -6.29
CA GLY A 109 13.14 -13.69 -6.61
C GLY A 109 12.23 -14.89 -6.84
N ALA A 110 12.77 -16.08 -6.55
CA ALA A 110 12.00 -17.31 -6.66
C ALA A 110 10.82 -17.31 -5.68
N PRO A 111 9.64 -17.86 -6.06
CA PRO A 111 8.45 -17.85 -5.23
C PRO A 111 8.68 -18.43 -3.83
N LYS A 112 8.12 -17.77 -2.83
CA LYS A 112 8.14 -18.14 -1.41
C LYS A 112 6.82 -18.80 -0.99
N ALA A 113 5.73 -18.54 -1.73
CA ALA A 113 4.44 -19.15 -1.51
C ALA A 113 4.53 -20.70 -1.53
N GLY A 114 3.88 -21.34 -0.57
CA GLY A 114 3.89 -22.81 -0.42
C GLY A 114 5.12 -23.38 0.28
N VAL A 115 6.06 -22.55 0.72
CA VAL A 115 7.30 -23.02 1.38
C VAL A 115 7.14 -23.08 2.90
N SER A 116 6.48 -22.09 3.50
CA SER A 116 6.24 -22.03 4.94
C SER A 116 4.74 -21.91 5.24
N PRO A 117 4.13 -22.90 5.95
CA PRO A 117 2.71 -22.82 6.32
C PRO A 117 2.34 -21.59 7.15
N ASP A 118 3.23 -21.12 8.04
CA ASP A 118 2.99 -19.94 8.86
C ASP A 118 3.07 -18.65 8.02
N LEU A 119 4.01 -18.57 7.07
CA LEU A 119 4.11 -17.44 6.15
C LEU A 119 2.90 -17.41 5.20
N ASP A 120 2.47 -18.55 4.68
CA ASP A 120 1.26 -18.66 3.85
C ASP A 120 -0.01 -18.31 4.67
N ALA A 121 -0.04 -18.64 5.96
CA ALA A 121 -1.14 -18.25 6.82
C ALA A 121 -1.18 -16.73 7.04
N LEU A 122 -0.01 -16.10 7.24
CA LEU A 122 0.09 -14.63 7.34
C LEU A 122 -0.41 -13.98 6.03
N ALA A 123 0.04 -14.46 4.88
CA ALA A 123 -0.42 -14.01 3.58
C ALA A 123 -1.95 -14.20 3.40
N ALA A 124 -2.49 -15.35 3.81
CA ALA A 124 -3.93 -15.62 3.75
C ALA A 124 -4.74 -14.65 4.63
N TYR A 125 -4.23 -14.27 5.81
CA TYR A 125 -4.88 -13.24 6.62
C TYR A 125 -4.85 -11.87 5.94
N MET A 126 -3.71 -11.44 5.43
CA MET A 126 -3.60 -10.15 4.72
C MET A 126 -4.52 -10.13 3.49
N ALA A 127 -4.57 -11.21 2.72
CA ALA A 127 -5.47 -11.35 1.58
C ALA A 127 -6.96 -11.34 1.99
N SER A 128 -7.30 -11.76 3.21
CA SER A 128 -8.68 -11.73 3.73
C SER A 128 -9.18 -10.34 4.10
N LEU A 129 -8.31 -9.33 4.12
CA LEU A 129 -8.66 -7.92 4.31
C LEU A 129 -9.13 -7.31 2.98
N ASP A 130 -10.09 -7.95 2.34
CA ASP A 130 -10.49 -7.75 0.94
C ASP A 130 -11.47 -6.59 0.70
N ARG A 131 -11.80 -5.80 1.74
CA ARG A 131 -12.84 -4.78 1.65
C ARG A 131 -12.31 -3.39 1.99
N PHE A 132 -12.65 -2.44 1.12
CA PHE A 132 -12.58 -1.03 1.45
C PHE A 132 -13.82 -0.61 2.26
N ALA A 133 -13.65 0.39 3.11
CA ALA A 133 -14.77 1.01 3.80
C ALA A 133 -15.52 1.99 2.86
N PRO A 134 -16.83 2.18 3.06
CA PRO A 134 -17.54 3.27 2.40
C PRO A 134 -17.01 4.62 2.86
N SER A 135 -16.99 5.60 1.94
CA SER A 135 -16.58 6.94 2.33
C SER A 135 -17.64 7.63 3.20
N PRO A 136 -17.27 8.14 4.40
CA PRO A 136 -18.20 8.86 5.27
C PRO A 136 -18.53 10.27 4.75
N TRP A 137 -17.96 10.68 3.64
CA TRP A 137 -18.14 12.02 3.06
C TRP A 137 -19.22 12.07 1.99
N ARG A 138 -19.75 10.93 1.57
CA ARG A 138 -20.90 10.85 0.66
C ARG A 138 -22.18 11.32 1.32
N ASN A 139 -23.16 11.64 0.48
CA ASN A 139 -24.52 11.88 0.95
C ASN A 139 -25.06 10.64 1.68
N PRO A 140 -26.05 10.80 2.58
CA PRO A 140 -26.62 9.67 3.33
C PRO A 140 -27.24 8.56 2.46
N ASP A 141 -27.59 8.87 1.21
CA ASP A 141 -28.08 7.90 0.22
C ASP A 141 -26.97 7.23 -0.60
N GLY A 142 -25.71 7.49 -0.27
CA GLY A 142 -24.54 6.94 -0.95
C GLY A 142 -24.15 7.67 -2.24
N THR A 143 -24.86 8.70 -2.66
CA THR A 143 -24.53 9.49 -3.85
C THR A 143 -23.37 10.46 -3.58
N LEU A 144 -22.69 10.86 -4.65
CA LEU A 144 -21.66 11.91 -4.58
C LEU A 144 -22.29 13.27 -4.24
N GLY A 145 -21.58 14.05 -3.42
CA GLY A 145 -21.89 15.47 -3.23
C GLY A 145 -21.72 16.26 -4.54
N ALA A 146 -22.34 17.43 -4.63
CA ALA A 146 -22.31 18.25 -5.86
C ALA A 146 -20.89 18.58 -6.32
N ASP A 147 -20.00 18.94 -5.41
CA ASP A 147 -18.59 19.22 -5.71
C ASP A 147 -17.84 17.95 -6.16
N ALA A 148 -18.11 16.81 -5.51
CA ALA A 148 -17.50 15.54 -5.88
C ALA A 148 -17.99 15.05 -7.25
N ALA A 149 -19.27 15.23 -7.58
CA ALA A 149 -19.80 14.93 -8.91
C ALA A 149 -19.14 15.78 -10.02
N ALA A 150 -18.95 17.09 -9.77
CA ALA A 150 -18.19 17.96 -10.67
C ALA A 150 -16.70 17.54 -10.72
N GLY A 151 -16.12 17.13 -9.59
CA GLY A 151 -14.75 16.59 -9.50
C GLY A 151 -14.57 15.32 -10.29
N LYS A 152 -15.54 14.40 -10.30
CA LYS A 152 -15.53 13.18 -11.12
C LYS A 152 -15.44 13.49 -12.61
N ALA A 153 -16.20 14.48 -13.07
CA ALA A 153 -16.12 14.94 -14.46
C ALA A 153 -14.73 15.53 -14.79
N LEU A 154 -14.17 16.33 -13.88
CA LEU A 154 -12.81 16.89 -14.01
C LEU A 154 -11.74 15.77 -14.00
N PHE A 155 -11.87 14.78 -13.13
CA PHE A 155 -10.96 13.64 -13.04
C PHE A 155 -10.82 12.92 -14.39
N ALA A 156 -11.95 12.68 -15.04
CA ALA A 156 -11.96 12.12 -16.39
C ALA A 156 -11.38 13.09 -17.44
N ALA A 157 -11.78 14.35 -17.41
CA ALA A 157 -11.35 15.36 -18.39
C ALA A 157 -9.85 15.69 -18.30
N ARG A 158 -9.26 15.60 -17.10
CA ARG A 158 -7.83 15.85 -16.85
C ARG A 158 -6.95 14.61 -17.05
N GLY A 159 -7.55 13.47 -17.41
CA GLY A 159 -6.82 12.24 -17.67
C GLY A 159 -6.28 11.52 -16.41
N CYS A 160 -6.79 11.86 -15.23
CA CYS A 160 -6.35 11.21 -13.97
C CYS A 160 -6.56 9.68 -14.02
N ALA A 161 -7.59 9.23 -14.71
CA ALA A 161 -7.91 7.82 -14.92
C ALA A 161 -6.86 7.05 -15.75
N SER A 162 -5.90 7.73 -16.38
CA SER A 162 -4.81 7.05 -17.09
C SER A 162 -3.85 6.30 -16.15
N CYS A 163 -3.74 6.76 -14.91
CA CYS A 163 -3.01 6.10 -13.83
C CYS A 163 -3.97 5.57 -12.75
N HIS A 164 -4.95 6.37 -12.35
CA HIS A 164 -5.95 6.01 -11.33
C HIS A 164 -7.25 5.51 -11.98
N GLY A 165 -7.16 4.55 -12.90
CA GLY A 165 -8.29 3.91 -13.57
C GLY A 165 -8.63 2.54 -13.01
N GLY A 166 -9.57 1.86 -13.67
CA GLY A 166 -10.02 0.53 -13.26
C GLY A 166 -10.90 0.55 -12.02
N ALA A 167 -11.27 -0.66 -11.58
CA ALA A 167 -12.16 -0.82 -10.41
C ALA A 167 -11.51 -0.35 -9.10
N ASP A 168 -10.19 -0.48 -8.98
CA ASP A 168 -9.46 -0.15 -7.77
C ASP A 168 -8.76 1.22 -7.81
N PHE A 169 -9.03 2.02 -8.85
CA PHE A 169 -8.34 3.31 -9.06
C PHE A 169 -6.82 3.18 -9.08
N ASP A 170 -6.36 2.07 -9.63
CA ASP A 170 -4.99 1.68 -9.77
C ASP A 170 -4.84 0.84 -11.04
N VAL A 171 -4.20 1.38 -12.06
CA VAL A 171 -4.01 0.67 -13.35
C VAL A 171 -2.94 -0.41 -13.26
N ALA A 172 -2.13 -0.40 -12.21
CA ALA A 172 -1.12 -1.42 -11.93
C ALA A 172 -1.67 -2.62 -11.15
N ALA A 173 -2.92 -2.54 -10.66
CA ALA A 173 -3.54 -3.62 -9.88
C ALA A 173 -3.48 -4.96 -10.65
N GLY A 174 -2.82 -5.95 -10.03
CA GLY A 174 -2.61 -7.27 -10.63
C GLY A 174 -1.53 -7.33 -11.72
N ALA A 175 -0.77 -6.26 -11.96
CA ALA A 175 0.33 -6.29 -12.91
C ALA A 175 1.45 -7.23 -12.43
N SER A 176 2.10 -7.91 -13.37
CA SER A 176 3.35 -8.61 -13.08
C SER A 176 4.52 -7.62 -12.93
N PRO A 177 5.54 -7.91 -12.13
CA PRO A 177 6.67 -7.00 -11.93
C PRO A 177 7.36 -6.56 -13.23
N GLY A 178 7.32 -7.38 -14.28
CA GLY A 178 7.91 -7.06 -15.59
C GLY A 178 7.05 -6.13 -16.45
N ASP A 179 5.77 -6.02 -16.14
CA ASP A 179 4.81 -5.18 -16.89
C ASP A 179 4.49 -3.88 -16.14
N LEU A 180 5.06 -3.71 -14.94
CA LEU A 180 4.79 -2.59 -14.07
C LEU A 180 5.39 -1.29 -14.62
N VAL A 181 4.59 -0.24 -14.66
CA VAL A 181 5.03 1.12 -14.97
C VAL A 181 5.00 1.95 -13.71
N LEU A 182 6.18 2.36 -13.23
CA LEU A 182 6.33 3.30 -12.14
C LEU A 182 6.26 4.73 -12.66
N HIS A 183 5.56 5.60 -11.94
CA HIS A 183 5.30 6.98 -12.35
C HIS A 183 6.04 7.98 -11.46
N ASP A 184 6.79 8.91 -12.07
CA ASP A 184 7.23 10.13 -11.40
C ASP A 184 6.30 11.28 -11.80
N VAL A 185 5.45 11.65 -10.86
CA VAL A 185 4.51 12.78 -11.01
C VAL A 185 5.08 14.09 -10.44
N GLY A 186 6.41 14.19 -10.31
CA GLY A 186 7.12 15.33 -9.74
C GLY A 186 7.28 15.26 -8.23
N THR A 187 7.04 14.10 -7.63
CA THR A 187 7.10 13.92 -6.17
C THR A 187 8.33 13.15 -5.68
N ILE A 188 9.17 12.68 -6.59
CA ILE A 188 10.43 12.03 -6.23
C ILE A 188 11.44 13.07 -5.72
N LYS A 189 12.02 12.80 -4.56
CA LYS A 189 12.97 13.64 -3.85
C LYS A 189 14.18 12.80 -3.43
N PRO A 190 15.31 13.40 -3.03
CA PRO A 190 16.42 12.64 -2.44
C PRO A 190 16.02 11.74 -1.28
N SER A 191 15.06 12.20 -0.44
CA SER A 191 14.49 11.43 0.68
C SER A 191 13.59 10.27 0.23
N SER A 192 13.21 10.20 -1.04
CA SER A 192 12.45 9.07 -1.59
C SER A 192 13.31 7.81 -1.73
N GLY A 193 14.65 7.97 -1.69
CA GLY A 193 15.61 6.88 -1.57
C GLY A 193 15.75 6.03 -2.81
N SER A 194 15.71 4.72 -2.66
CA SER A 194 16.03 3.75 -3.70
C SER A 194 14.95 2.67 -3.87
N ARG A 195 15.15 1.82 -4.86
CA ARG A 195 14.37 0.61 -5.15
C ARG A 195 15.33 -0.50 -5.55
N LEU A 196 15.34 -1.61 -4.81
CA LEU A 196 16.15 -2.80 -5.12
C LEU A 196 17.63 -2.45 -5.41
N GLY A 197 18.24 -1.59 -4.58
CA GLY A 197 19.63 -1.14 -4.71
C GLY A 197 19.90 -0.12 -5.81
N SER A 198 18.88 0.32 -6.56
CA SER A 198 19.00 1.32 -7.62
C SER A 198 18.24 2.60 -7.26
N ALA A 199 18.51 3.71 -7.95
CA ALA A 199 17.77 4.95 -7.76
C ALA A 199 16.26 4.72 -8.01
N LEU A 200 15.41 5.29 -7.15
CA LEU A 200 13.96 5.27 -7.35
C LEU A 200 13.62 6.23 -8.52
N VAL A 201 13.05 5.69 -9.58
CA VAL A 201 12.70 6.44 -10.81
C VAL A 201 11.21 6.74 -10.92
N GLY A 202 10.39 6.16 -10.06
CA GLY A 202 8.94 6.34 -10.03
C GLY A 202 8.33 5.59 -8.86
N ILE A 203 7.04 5.83 -8.67
CA ILE A 203 6.20 5.24 -7.61
C ILE A 203 5.11 4.40 -8.28
N ASP A 204 4.77 3.29 -7.68
CA ASP A 204 3.57 2.55 -8.04
C ASP A 204 2.32 3.40 -7.78
N THR A 205 1.35 3.30 -8.69
CA THR A 205 0.12 4.09 -8.57
C THR A 205 -0.70 3.60 -7.38
N PRO A 206 -0.87 4.39 -6.31
CA PRO A 206 -1.69 3.96 -5.20
C PRO A 206 -3.17 3.97 -5.56
N THR A 207 -3.94 3.00 -5.10
CA THR A 207 -5.39 3.09 -5.17
C THR A 207 -5.89 4.36 -4.47
N LEU A 208 -6.93 4.98 -5.02
CA LEU A 208 -7.61 6.12 -4.38
C LEU A 208 -8.72 5.68 -3.42
N ARG A 209 -9.06 4.39 -3.40
CA ARG A 209 -10.03 3.88 -2.42
C ARG A 209 -9.50 4.11 -1.02
N ASP A 210 -10.36 4.55 -0.12
CA ASP A 210 -10.07 4.94 1.27
C ASP A 210 -9.01 6.05 1.45
N ALA A 211 -8.66 6.80 0.39
CA ALA A 211 -7.76 7.95 0.51
C ALA A 211 -8.22 8.97 1.56
N TRP A 212 -9.53 9.05 1.82
CA TRP A 212 -10.13 9.88 2.86
C TRP A 212 -9.72 9.51 4.29
N ALA A 213 -9.30 8.26 4.52
CA ALA A 213 -8.89 7.77 5.84
C ALA A 213 -7.41 8.08 6.16
N ALA A 214 -6.64 8.55 5.19
CA ALA A 214 -5.23 8.87 5.40
C ALA A 214 -5.05 10.17 6.18
N GLY A 215 -4.06 10.22 7.07
CA GLY A 215 -3.68 11.44 7.81
C GLY A 215 -2.60 12.28 7.12
N ALA A 216 -1.96 11.74 6.10
CA ALA A 216 -0.99 12.37 5.22
C ALA A 216 -1.04 11.68 3.86
N TRP A 217 -0.58 12.33 2.80
CA TRP A 217 -0.66 11.81 1.43
C TRP A 217 0.71 11.84 0.76
N LEU A 218 0.82 11.21 -0.40
CA LEU A 218 2.05 10.87 -1.11
C LEU A 218 2.85 9.77 -0.39
N HIS A 219 3.84 9.22 -1.07
CA HIS A 219 4.65 8.11 -0.56
C HIS A 219 5.47 8.47 0.68
N ASP A 220 5.86 9.73 0.79
CA ASP A 220 6.66 10.31 1.87
C ASP A 220 5.84 11.13 2.88
N GLY A 221 4.51 11.14 2.75
CA GLY A 221 3.62 11.89 3.63
C GLY A 221 3.76 13.42 3.52
N SER A 222 4.40 13.94 2.47
CA SER A 222 4.72 15.36 2.35
C SER A 222 3.52 16.25 2.00
N ALA A 223 2.37 15.68 1.63
CA ALA A 223 1.14 16.43 1.41
C ALA A 223 0.24 16.37 2.66
N GLY A 224 -0.19 17.51 3.14
CA GLY A 224 -1.05 17.66 4.33
C GLY A 224 -2.54 17.51 4.04
N SER A 225 -2.93 17.46 2.77
CA SER A 225 -4.31 17.27 2.33
C SER A 225 -4.37 16.55 0.97
N ILE A 226 -5.54 16.02 0.63
CA ILE A 226 -5.79 15.48 -0.73
C ILE A 226 -5.55 16.55 -1.79
N GLY A 227 -5.95 17.81 -1.51
CA GLY A 227 -5.70 18.93 -2.42
C GLY A 227 -4.20 19.17 -2.64
N ASP A 228 -3.39 19.15 -1.58
CA ASP A 228 -1.94 19.29 -1.70
C ASP A 228 -1.32 18.15 -2.50
N ALA A 229 -1.80 16.92 -2.28
CA ALA A 229 -1.34 15.76 -3.05
C ALA A 229 -1.65 15.91 -4.55
N ILE A 230 -2.87 16.34 -4.90
CA ILE A 230 -3.25 16.61 -6.30
C ILE A 230 -2.40 17.74 -6.89
N ALA A 231 -2.19 18.82 -6.14
CA ALA A 231 -1.39 19.97 -6.59
C ALA A 231 0.10 19.61 -6.79
N ALA A 232 0.60 18.61 -6.08
CA ALA A 232 1.98 18.14 -6.22
C ALA A 232 2.21 17.32 -7.51
N HIS A 233 1.15 16.85 -8.18
CA HIS A 233 1.29 16.17 -9.45
C HIS A 233 1.60 17.16 -10.58
N ASN A 234 2.48 16.80 -11.49
CA ASN A 234 2.83 17.60 -12.69
C ASN A 234 1.70 17.63 -13.72
N THR A 235 0.47 17.91 -13.31
CA THR A 235 -0.74 17.92 -14.18
C THR A 235 -1.03 19.27 -14.82
N GLY A 236 -0.12 20.22 -14.68
CA GLY A 236 -0.35 21.64 -15.04
C GLY A 236 -1.11 22.40 -13.95
N ALA A 237 -1.24 23.71 -14.14
CA ALA A 237 -1.90 24.55 -13.17
C ALA A 237 -3.41 24.23 -13.10
N LEU A 238 -3.88 23.93 -11.89
CA LEU A 238 -5.29 23.78 -11.55
C LEU A 238 -5.78 25.07 -10.86
N GLY A 239 -6.94 25.58 -11.28
CA GLY A 239 -7.61 26.64 -10.55
C GLY A 239 -8.06 26.15 -9.16
N ALA A 240 -8.15 27.05 -8.19
CA ALA A 240 -8.52 26.68 -6.81
C ALA A 240 -9.87 25.94 -6.73
N GLU A 241 -10.82 26.28 -7.59
CA GLU A 241 -12.13 25.64 -7.65
C GLU A 241 -12.03 24.22 -8.21
N ASP A 242 -11.28 24.00 -9.30
CA ASP A 242 -11.06 22.67 -9.89
C ASP A 242 -10.34 21.76 -8.89
N LEU A 243 -9.32 22.29 -8.19
CA LEU A 243 -8.60 21.57 -7.17
C LEU A 243 -9.53 21.14 -6.01
N ARG A 244 -10.38 22.04 -5.54
CA ARG A 244 -11.37 21.77 -4.48
C ARG A 244 -12.34 20.66 -4.91
N ARG A 245 -12.84 20.70 -6.16
CA ARG A 245 -13.77 19.72 -6.70
C ARG A 245 -13.10 18.35 -6.87
N LEU A 246 -11.87 18.30 -7.41
CA LEU A 246 -11.11 17.05 -7.52
C LEU A 246 -10.84 16.44 -6.13
N ALA A 247 -10.42 17.26 -5.15
CA ALA A 247 -10.20 16.80 -3.79
C ALA A 247 -11.50 16.28 -3.14
N ALA A 248 -12.65 16.89 -3.41
CA ALA A 248 -13.95 16.41 -2.95
C ALA A 248 -14.26 15.03 -3.56
N TYR A 249 -14.04 14.86 -4.86
CA TYR A 249 -14.26 13.56 -5.52
C TYR A 249 -13.35 12.47 -4.91
N VAL A 250 -12.04 12.69 -4.85
CA VAL A 250 -11.09 11.71 -4.30
C VAL A 250 -11.43 11.34 -2.86
N ARG A 251 -11.88 12.32 -2.06
CA ARG A 251 -12.31 12.08 -0.68
C ARG A 251 -13.58 11.20 -0.59
N GLU A 252 -14.44 11.23 -1.61
CA GLU A 252 -15.68 10.46 -1.63
C GLU A 252 -15.53 9.08 -2.32
N ILE A 253 -14.33 8.72 -2.80
CA ILE A 253 -14.04 7.37 -3.31
C ILE A 253 -13.94 6.40 -2.13
N GLY A 254 -14.80 5.38 -2.14
CA GLY A 254 -14.85 4.30 -1.17
C GLY A 254 -15.27 3.00 -1.85
N SER A 255 -15.89 2.10 -1.10
CA SER A 255 -16.38 0.83 -1.63
C SER A 255 -17.54 0.97 -2.63
N GLU A 256 -18.13 2.16 -2.74
CA GLU A 256 -19.33 2.43 -3.57
C GLU A 256 -19.02 2.72 -5.05
N GLU A 257 -17.77 3.01 -5.42
CA GLU A 257 -17.35 3.31 -6.80
C GLU A 257 -17.02 2.06 -7.60
#